data_bb3876cc58c6a16ef345a01b892f8223
#
_entry.id   bb3876cc58c6a16ef345a01b892f8223
#
_cell.length_a   1.000
_cell.length_b   1.000
_cell.length_c   1.000
_cell.angle_alpha   90.00
_cell.angle_beta   90.00
_cell.angle_gamma   90.00
#
_symmetry.space_group_name_H-M   'P 1'
#
loop_
_entity.id
_entity.type
_entity.pdbx_description
1 polymer ?
#
loop_
_entity_poly.entity_id
_entity_poly.type
_entity_poly.pdbx_seq_one_letter_code
_entity_poly.pdbx_strand_id
1 'polypeptide(L)'
;MTAPGGRPASTGLLAKLLAAVRPEFRVEVYLPAPDDPVLGRPPCVVPGCDRSGWEYGLCGGHSHRWRTRGRPELAGFLADPGPPLHGRIELTHCTVPGCRYGSSGFGLCMRHRSTWSRSGHPDPAAWAASNAVAVVTERAECGLPFCTLWPENEKHLFCKSHETRWRQLGRPAVEDYVAHCLLRGRARIDFRGLAPQPRLELQYALQCRHDQQTITAPPPVVNWAIGQVKAARVGSLLEHSREQWRALTAGKSGGWYQGFVLHAHDVVATLGEGTGWEIEYPRDVWRLHTLPGLTRNTGKAHDARNHLRFDRITQSWLRALAKRWARLRLSSGITVATVLNDIGALTRFSAFLGQAAPTVQALAGIDRPLLERYLAWLATQPDGHGAKEDAVTGVHLLFTAIRQHGWDDTLPTTAVFFAGDTPRRPPRRSRRLTEH
;
A
#
# COMPACT_ATOMS: atom_id res chain seq x y z
N MET A 1 -31.78 -2.14 -19.65
CA MET A 1 -30.49 -1.99 -18.90
C MET A 1 -30.09 -3.39 -18.44
N THR A 2 -29.30 -4.09 -19.24
CA THR A 2 -28.80 -5.42 -18.97
C THR A 2 -27.53 -5.26 -18.13
N ALA A 3 -27.49 -5.89 -16.95
CA ALA A 3 -26.32 -5.96 -16.11
C ALA A 3 -25.15 -6.65 -16.85
N PRO A 4 -23.90 -6.15 -16.74
CA PRO A 4 -22.77 -6.83 -17.33
C PRO A 4 -22.55 -8.16 -16.59
N GLY A 5 -22.64 -9.25 -17.34
CA GLY A 5 -22.44 -10.61 -16.85
C GLY A 5 -21.06 -10.77 -16.20
N GLY A 6 -21.07 -11.03 -14.90
CA GLY A 6 -19.87 -11.41 -14.15
C GLY A 6 -19.26 -12.69 -14.77
N ARG A 7 -18.03 -12.60 -15.22
CA ARG A 7 -17.26 -13.78 -15.61
C ARG A 7 -17.17 -14.72 -14.39
N PRO A 8 -17.52 -16.01 -14.52
CA PRO A 8 -17.41 -16.94 -13.40
C PRO A 8 -15.95 -16.97 -12.94
N ALA A 9 -15.72 -16.74 -11.64
CA ALA A 9 -14.42 -16.88 -11.02
C ALA A 9 -13.90 -18.29 -11.31
N SER A 10 -12.84 -18.39 -12.12
CA SER A 10 -12.42 -19.67 -12.66
C SER A 10 -11.89 -20.56 -11.54
N THR A 11 -12.45 -21.75 -11.40
CA THR A 11 -11.96 -22.87 -10.55
C THR A 11 -10.43 -23.02 -10.63
N GLY A 12 -9.83 -22.60 -11.75
CA GLY A 12 -8.39 -22.59 -11.98
C GLY A 12 -7.60 -21.56 -11.17
N LEU A 13 -8.13 -20.36 -10.90
CA LEU A 13 -7.40 -19.34 -10.13
C LEU A 13 -7.28 -19.73 -8.65
N LEU A 14 -8.37 -20.24 -8.05
CA LEU A 14 -8.35 -20.68 -6.66
C LEU A 14 -7.34 -21.83 -6.45
N ALA A 15 -7.28 -22.79 -7.39
CA ALA A 15 -6.29 -23.87 -7.34
C ALA A 15 -4.85 -23.32 -7.45
N LYS A 16 -4.60 -22.37 -8.36
CA LYS A 16 -3.30 -21.71 -8.48
C LYS A 16 -2.91 -20.94 -7.21
N LEU A 17 -3.84 -20.24 -6.58
CA LEU A 17 -3.61 -19.54 -5.31
C LEU A 17 -3.27 -20.52 -4.18
N LEU A 18 -4.04 -21.62 -4.07
CA LEU A 18 -3.77 -22.67 -3.09
C LEU A 18 -2.39 -23.32 -3.28
N ALA A 19 -1.91 -23.45 -4.51
CA ALA A 19 -0.57 -23.95 -4.78
C ALA A 19 0.53 -22.90 -4.53
N ALA A 20 0.26 -21.63 -4.82
CA ALA A 20 1.27 -20.56 -4.80
C ALA A 20 1.47 -19.90 -3.43
N VAL A 21 0.42 -19.81 -2.60
CA VAL A 21 0.53 -19.20 -1.27
C VAL A 21 1.20 -20.16 -0.30
N ARG A 22 2.34 -19.76 0.27
CA ARG A 22 3.07 -20.55 1.26
C ARG A 22 2.31 -20.66 2.59
N PRO A 23 2.50 -21.75 3.35
CA PRO A 23 1.77 -21.99 4.61
C PRO A 23 1.87 -20.85 5.62
N GLU A 24 3.04 -20.18 5.74
CA GLU A 24 3.26 -19.07 6.66
C GLU A 24 2.41 -17.83 6.35
N PHE A 25 1.96 -17.66 5.10
CA PHE A 25 1.04 -16.59 4.71
C PHE A 25 -0.43 -17.00 4.74
N ARG A 26 -0.75 -18.33 4.84
CA ARG A 26 -2.13 -18.84 4.89
C ARG A 26 -2.74 -18.78 6.29
N VAL A 27 -2.56 -17.70 6.97
CA VAL A 27 -3.04 -17.50 8.34
C VAL A 27 -4.15 -16.45 8.37
N GLU A 28 -5.06 -16.56 9.33
CA GLU A 28 -6.11 -15.54 9.49
C GLU A 28 -5.57 -14.22 10.04
N VAL A 29 -4.55 -14.30 10.88
CA VAL A 29 -3.83 -13.15 11.41
C VAL A 29 -2.35 -13.36 11.19
N TYR A 30 -1.75 -12.55 10.34
CA TYR A 30 -0.31 -12.57 10.06
C TYR A 30 0.42 -11.60 10.99
N LEU A 31 1.45 -12.09 11.65
CA LEU A 31 2.31 -11.31 12.56
C LEU A 31 3.68 -11.14 11.90
N PRO A 32 3.95 -10.00 11.27
CA PRO A 32 5.26 -9.77 10.69
C PRO A 32 6.34 -9.74 11.78
N ALA A 33 7.52 -10.27 11.46
CA ALA A 33 8.68 -10.12 12.32
C ALA A 33 9.02 -8.62 12.46
N PRO A 34 9.43 -8.15 13.63
CA PRO A 34 9.73 -6.72 13.86
C PRO A 34 10.81 -6.17 12.93
N ASP A 35 11.75 -7.01 12.54
CA ASP A 35 12.88 -6.72 11.66
C ASP A 35 12.61 -7.01 10.17
N ASP A 36 11.41 -7.47 9.83
CA ASP A 36 11.02 -7.66 8.43
C ASP A 36 11.10 -6.33 7.66
N PRO A 37 11.95 -6.21 6.63
CA PRO A 37 12.20 -4.94 5.94
C PRO A 37 10.99 -4.39 5.18
N VAL A 38 10.01 -5.24 4.87
CA VAL A 38 8.83 -4.91 4.07
C VAL A 38 7.58 -4.77 4.93
N LEU A 39 7.34 -5.74 5.79
CA LEU A 39 6.11 -5.90 6.55
C LEU A 39 6.28 -5.55 8.02
N GLY A 40 7.50 -5.60 8.53
CA GLY A 40 7.82 -5.41 9.92
C GLY A 40 7.61 -3.98 10.41
N ARG A 41 7.55 -3.87 11.71
CA ARG A 41 7.69 -2.60 12.41
C ARG A 41 8.61 -2.82 13.61
N PRO A 42 9.60 -1.98 13.79
CA PRO A 42 10.49 -2.09 14.93
C PRO A 42 9.68 -2.04 16.24
N PRO A 43 10.15 -2.70 17.27
CA PRO A 43 9.55 -2.58 18.59
C PRO A 43 9.65 -1.13 19.10
N CYS A 44 8.82 -0.80 20.09
CA CYS A 44 8.92 0.46 20.79
C CYS A 44 10.33 0.61 21.41
N VAL A 45 10.91 1.81 21.30
CA VAL A 45 12.24 2.10 21.85
C VAL A 45 12.31 2.06 23.40
N VAL A 46 11.15 2.06 24.07
CA VAL A 46 11.09 1.94 25.53
C VAL A 46 11.41 0.50 25.93
N PRO A 47 12.43 0.27 26.78
CA PRO A 47 12.83 -1.06 27.21
C PRO A 47 11.69 -1.88 27.80
N GLY A 48 11.58 -3.16 27.43
CA GLY A 48 10.53 -4.07 27.87
C GLY A 48 9.14 -3.83 27.28
N CYS A 49 8.97 -2.83 26.40
CA CYS A 49 7.71 -2.61 25.70
C CYS A 49 7.61 -3.53 24.47
N ASP A 50 6.60 -4.40 24.41
CA ASP A 50 6.39 -5.35 23.32
C ASP A 50 5.51 -4.82 22.17
N ARG A 51 5.12 -3.54 22.22
CA ARG A 51 4.32 -2.88 21.20
C ARG A 51 5.18 -2.37 20.06
N SER A 52 4.61 -2.35 18.87
CA SER A 52 5.29 -1.78 17.71
C SER A 52 5.45 -0.27 17.82
N GLY A 53 6.65 0.23 17.49
CA GLY A 53 6.96 1.64 17.41
C GLY A 53 6.36 2.30 16.18
N TRP A 54 6.12 3.61 16.26
CA TRP A 54 5.60 4.48 15.19
C TRP A 54 6.43 5.74 15.08
N GLU A 55 5.83 6.85 15.46
CA GLU A 55 6.45 8.16 15.48
C GLU A 55 7.55 8.19 16.54
N TYR A 56 8.74 8.60 16.17
CA TYR A 56 9.94 8.63 17.03
C TYR A 56 10.29 7.28 17.69
N GLY A 57 9.92 6.16 17.07
CA GLY A 57 10.12 4.83 17.64
C GLY A 57 9.22 4.50 18.84
N LEU A 58 8.33 5.39 19.23
CA LEU A 58 7.41 5.19 20.35
C LEU A 58 6.13 4.44 19.89
N CYS A 59 5.64 3.51 20.69
CA CYS A 59 4.30 2.94 20.47
C CYS A 59 3.21 3.97 20.76
N GLY A 60 1.96 3.70 20.32
CA GLY A 60 0.85 4.63 20.51
C GLY A 60 0.63 5.08 21.95
N GLY A 61 0.85 4.19 22.93
CA GLY A 61 0.72 4.52 24.35
C GLY A 61 1.86 5.44 24.85
N HIS A 62 3.11 5.12 24.52
CA HIS A 62 4.25 5.97 24.88
C HIS A 62 4.23 7.30 24.11
N SER A 63 3.83 7.32 22.85
CA SER A 63 3.60 8.56 22.10
C SER A 63 2.51 9.43 22.73
N HIS A 64 1.45 8.82 23.27
CA HIS A 64 0.42 9.55 24.03
C HIS A 64 1.00 10.16 25.33
N ARG A 65 1.73 9.37 26.12
CA ARG A 65 2.40 9.86 27.34
C ARG A 65 3.36 11.00 27.04
N TRP A 66 4.15 10.87 25.99
CA TRP A 66 5.09 11.91 25.54
C TRP A 66 4.36 13.22 25.16
N ARG A 67 3.25 13.10 24.43
CA ARG A 67 2.43 14.26 24.05
C ARG A 67 1.74 14.92 25.24
N THR A 68 1.21 14.15 26.18
CA THR A 68 0.55 14.70 27.39
C THR A 68 1.52 15.38 28.34
N ARG A 69 2.81 15.02 28.30
CA ARG A 69 3.90 15.71 29.03
C ARG A 69 4.43 16.94 28.29
N GLY A 70 3.73 17.43 27.25
CA GLY A 70 4.12 18.63 26.51
C GLY A 70 5.20 18.42 25.45
N ARG A 71 5.44 17.16 25.03
CA ARG A 71 6.48 16.78 24.06
C ARG A 71 7.88 17.26 24.48
N PRO A 72 8.39 16.85 25.64
CA PRO A 72 9.77 17.16 26.03
C PRO A 72 10.75 16.63 25.00
N GLU A 73 12.03 17.01 25.11
CA GLU A 73 13.07 16.38 24.32
C GLU A 73 13.00 14.85 24.47
N LEU A 74 13.14 14.13 23.37
CA LEU A 74 12.91 12.67 23.32
C LEU A 74 13.86 11.93 24.28
N ALA A 75 15.13 12.33 24.36
CA ALA A 75 16.12 11.74 25.28
C ALA A 75 15.68 11.89 26.76
N GLY A 76 15.19 13.06 27.14
CA GLY A 76 14.64 13.32 28.48
C GLY A 76 13.39 12.47 28.77
N PHE A 77 12.51 12.30 27.79
CA PHE A 77 11.35 11.41 27.93
C PHE A 77 11.77 9.95 28.08
N LEU A 78 12.76 9.48 27.33
CA LEU A 78 13.25 8.10 27.38
C LEU A 78 13.99 7.76 28.68
N ALA A 79 14.47 8.76 29.42
CA ALA A 79 15.02 8.55 30.77
C ALA A 79 13.94 8.16 31.81
N ASP A 80 12.71 8.66 31.64
CA ASP A 80 11.54 8.28 32.44
C ASP A 80 10.28 8.16 31.55
N PRO A 81 10.16 7.11 30.72
CA PRO A 81 9.02 6.96 29.81
C PRO A 81 7.75 6.42 30.51
N GLY A 82 7.85 6.13 31.80
CA GLY A 82 6.88 5.34 32.53
C GLY A 82 7.01 3.84 32.20
N PRO A 83 6.18 2.99 32.82
CA PRO A 83 6.32 1.55 32.70
C PRO A 83 6.12 1.06 31.26
N PRO A 84 6.79 -0.06 30.87
CA PRO A 84 6.64 -0.66 29.55
C PRO A 84 5.19 -1.09 29.30
N LEU A 85 4.76 -1.01 28.04
CA LEU A 85 3.41 -1.42 27.63
C LEU A 85 3.50 -2.78 26.91
N HIS A 86 2.91 -3.76 27.49
CA HIS A 86 2.67 -5.05 26.84
C HIS A 86 1.39 -4.97 26.01
N GLY A 87 1.19 -5.69 24.96
CA GLY A 87 0.02 -5.64 24.06
C GLY A 87 -1.38 -5.67 24.72
N ARG A 88 -1.47 -5.41 25.98
CA ARG A 88 -2.59 -5.53 26.92
C ARG A 88 -2.81 -4.23 27.71
N ILE A 89 -3.95 -4.12 28.38
CA ILE A 89 -4.21 -3.01 29.29
C ILE A 89 -3.23 -3.12 30.46
N GLU A 90 -2.42 -2.09 30.64
CA GLU A 90 -1.54 -2.00 31.78
C GLU A 90 -2.37 -1.73 33.01
N LEU A 91 -2.31 -2.62 33.97
CA LEU A 91 -2.93 -2.48 35.24
C LEU A 91 -1.82 -2.16 36.23
N THR A 92 -1.92 -0.98 36.82
CA THR A 92 -1.16 -0.69 38.04
C THR A 92 -1.68 -1.61 39.13
N HIS A 93 -0.79 -2.23 39.88
CA HIS A 93 -1.20 -3.05 41.04
C HIS A 93 -1.74 -2.18 42.18
N CYS A 94 -2.54 -2.79 43.05
CA CYS A 94 -2.99 -2.18 44.26
C CYS A 94 -1.78 -1.82 45.15
N THR A 95 -1.79 -0.61 45.70
CA THR A 95 -0.68 -0.12 46.54
C THR A 95 -0.70 -0.71 47.96
N VAL A 96 -1.75 -1.41 48.36
CA VAL A 96 -1.77 -2.13 49.66
C VAL A 96 -0.74 -3.26 49.60
N PRO A 97 0.23 -3.28 50.56
CA PRO A 97 1.27 -4.30 50.56
C PRO A 97 0.70 -5.72 50.56
N GLY A 98 1.26 -6.58 49.68
CA GLY A 98 0.81 -7.97 49.54
C GLY A 98 -0.47 -8.16 48.72
N CYS A 99 -1.13 -7.12 48.26
CA CYS A 99 -2.30 -7.24 47.40
C CYS A 99 -1.88 -7.44 45.94
N ARG A 100 -2.21 -8.59 45.35
CA ARG A 100 -1.88 -8.96 43.98
C ARG A 100 -2.82 -8.39 42.89
N TYR A 101 -3.91 -7.78 43.30
CA TYR A 101 -4.95 -7.34 42.36
C TYR A 101 -4.65 -5.99 41.75
N GLY A 102 -5.15 -5.81 40.50
CA GLY A 102 -4.99 -4.55 39.78
C GLY A 102 -5.77 -3.40 40.43
N SER A 103 -5.23 -2.19 40.28
CA SER A 103 -5.89 -0.96 40.73
C SER A 103 -7.11 -0.63 39.88
N SER A 104 -8.22 -0.30 40.53
CA SER A 104 -9.45 0.20 39.89
C SER A 104 -9.62 1.72 40.04
N GLY A 105 -8.68 2.40 40.71
CA GLY A 105 -8.64 3.84 40.93
C GLY A 105 -7.97 4.18 42.27
N PHE A 106 -7.35 5.36 42.35
CA PHE A 106 -6.60 5.83 43.52
C PHE A 106 -5.45 4.91 43.98
N GLY A 107 -4.90 4.10 43.07
CA GLY A 107 -3.91 3.10 43.42
C GLY A 107 -4.47 1.86 44.11
N LEU A 108 -5.78 1.75 44.33
CA LEU A 108 -6.41 0.71 45.11
C LEU A 108 -7.24 -0.25 44.26
N CYS A 109 -7.22 -1.55 44.58
CA CYS A 109 -8.15 -2.51 43.97
C CYS A 109 -9.60 -2.21 44.39
N MET A 110 -10.58 -2.79 43.72
CA MET A 110 -12.00 -2.46 43.92
C MET A 110 -12.43 -2.59 45.38
N ARG A 111 -11.99 -3.64 46.09
CA ARG A 111 -12.32 -3.85 47.48
C ARG A 111 -11.64 -2.83 48.41
N HIS A 112 -10.33 -2.63 48.23
CA HIS A 112 -9.59 -1.64 49.02
C HIS A 112 -10.13 -0.23 48.77
N ARG A 113 -10.47 0.11 47.55
CA ARG A 113 -11.11 1.38 47.22
C ARG A 113 -12.47 1.54 47.91
N SER A 114 -13.30 0.48 47.95
CA SER A 114 -14.59 0.53 48.68
C SER A 114 -14.40 0.68 50.19
N THR A 115 -13.40 0.04 50.77
CA THR A 115 -13.09 0.16 52.20
C THR A 115 -12.50 1.54 52.51
N TRP A 116 -11.58 2.03 51.69
CA TRP A 116 -11.02 3.38 51.78
C TRP A 116 -12.11 4.47 51.69
N SER A 117 -13.04 4.32 50.73
CA SER A 117 -14.16 5.26 50.60
C SER A 117 -15.04 5.29 51.88
N ARG A 118 -15.23 4.17 52.55
CA ARG A 118 -15.99 4.09 53.80
C ARG A 118 -15.23 4.65 54.99
N SER A 119 -13.92 4.78 54.91
CA SER A 119 -13.11 5.39 55.99
C SER A 119 -12.97 6.91 55.86
N GLY A 120 -13.80 7.57 55.03
CA GLY A 120 -13.83 9.02 54.96
C GLY A 120 -12.80 9.65 54.00
N HIS A 121 -12.30 8.89 53.04
CA HIS A 121 -11.38 9.35 51.99
C HIS A 121 -10.07 9.96 52.53
N PRO A 122 -9.33 9.30 53.43
CA PRO A 122 -8.01 9.77 53.84
C PRO A 122 -7.02 9.77 52.64
N ASP A 123 -5.79 10.24 52.83
CA ASP A 123 -4.78 10.09 51.78
C ASP A 123 -4.64 8.62 51.36
N PRO A 124 -4.80 8.27 50.07
CA PRO A 124 -4.85 6.88 49.65
C PRO A 124 -3.55 6.11 49.91
N ALA A 125 -2.39 6.79 49.76
CA ALA A 125 -1.10 6.15 49.94
C ALA A 125 -0.83 5.86 51.46
N ALA A 126 -1.09 6.83 52.31
CA ALA A 126 -0.97 6.66 53.77
C ALA A 126 -1.96 5.59 54.29
N TRP A 127 -3.18 5.59 53.76
CA TRP A 127 -4.17 4.57 54.11
C TRP A 127 -3.74 3.18 53.68
N ALA A 128 -3.24 3.03 52.46
CA ALA A 128 -2.77 1.75 51.93
C ALA A 128 -1.58 1.17 52.70
N ALA A 129 -0.70 2.04 53.24
CA ALA A 129 0.45 1.65 54.05
C ALA A 129 0.08 1.31 55.51
N SER A 130 -1.16 1.59 55.93
CA SER A 130 -1.53 1.32 57.31
C SER A 130 -1.66 -0.18 57.61
N ASN A 131 -1.12 -0.65 58.72
CA ASN A 131 -1.17 -2.06 59.13
C ASN A 131 -2.59 -2.59 59.40
N ALA A 132 -3.62 -1.73 59.42
CA ALA A 132 -5.02 -2.10 59.62
C ALA A 132 -5.71 -2.58 58.35
N VAL A 133 -5.06 -2.52 57.19
CA VAL A 133 -5.67 -2.91 55.90
C VAL A 133 -5.45 -4.39 55.63
N ALA A 134 -6.54 -5.15 55.68
CA ALA A 134 -6.49 -6.60 55.36
C ALA A 134 -6.26 -6.86 53.88
N VAL A 135 -5.30 -7.74 53.55
CA VAL A 135 -5.05 -8.20 52.20
C VAL A 135 -6.24 -9.01 51.65
N VAL A 136 -6.62 -8.77 50.40
CA VAL A 136 -7.68 -9.55 49.74
C VAL A 136 -7.05 -10.84 49.18
N THR A 137 -7.45 -12.00 49.68
CA THR A 137 -6.78 -13.26 49.44
C THR A 137 -7.46 -14.19 48.44
N GLU A 138 -8.77 -14.14 48.28
CA GLU A 138 -9.47 -15.20 47.50
C GLU A 138 -10.59 -14.64 46.63
N ARG A 139 -10.27 -14.29 45.38
CA ARG A 139 -11.26 -14.04 44.31
C ARG A 139 -10.74 -14.53 42.98
N ALA A 140 -11.68 -15.02 42.18
CA ALA A 140 -11.39 -15.34 40.79
C ALA A 140 -10.85 -14.09 40.06
N GLU A 141 -9.82 -14.25 39.27
CA GLU A 141 -9.29 -13.22 38.41
C GLU A 141 -10.06 -13.17 37.07
N CYS A 142 -9.91 -12.07 36.32
CA CYS A 142 -10.44 -11.97 34.98
C CYS A 142 -9.92 -13.13 34.12
N GLY A 143 -10.75 -13.70 33.28
CA GLY A 143 -10.38 -14.81 32.38
C GLY A 143 -9.31 -14.48 31.34
N LEU A 144 -8.76 -13.25 31.34
CA LEU A 144 -7.59 -12.92 30.54
C LEU A 144 -6.31 -13.15 31.36
N PRO A 145 -5.34 -13.96 30.88
CA PRO A 145 -4.17 -14.40 31.65
C PRO A 145 -3.29 -13.29 32.23
N PHE A 146 -3.38 -12.07 31.68
CA PHE A 146 -2.60 -10.91 32.06
C PHE A 146 -3.39 -9.89 32.89
N CYS A 147 -4.65 -10.14 33.18
CA CYS A 147 -5.52 -9.21 33.89
C CYS A 147 -5.71 -9.63 35.33
N THR A 148 -5.21 -8.81 36.27
CA THR A 148 -5.30 -9.04 37.70
C THR A 148 -6.51 -8.38 38.32
N LEU A 149 -7.45 -7.84 37.53
CA LEU A 149 -8.76 -7.39 37.99
C LEU A 149 -9.70 -8.60 38.15
N TRP A 150 -10.62 -8.54 39.05
CA TRP A 150 -11.67 -9.55 39.15
C TRP A 150 -12.96 -9.16 38.43
N PRO A 151 -13.80 -10.12 38.04
CA PRO A 151 -15.15 -9.89 37.54
C PRO A 151 -16.05 -9.15 38.56
N GLU A 152 -17.05 -8.41 38.09
CA GLU A 152 -18.00 -7.72 38.96
C GLU A 152 -18.76 -8.70 39.87
N ASN A 153 -19.06 -9.89 39.39
CA ASN A 153 -19.68 -10.99 40.12
C ASN A 153 -19.27 -12.34 39.51
N GLU A 154 -19.66 -13.42 40.18
CA GLU A 154 -19.30 -14.80 39.79
C GLU A 154 -19.91 -15.27 38.47
N LYS A 155 -20.92 -14.55 37.94
CA LYS A 155 -21.55 -14.87 36.64
C LYS A 155 -20.76 -14.35 35.44
N HIS A 156 -19.79 -13.45 35.65
CA HIS A 156 -18.97 -12.88 34.61
C HIS A 156 -17.58 -13.53 34.59
N LEU A 157 -17.12 -13.91 33.39
CA LEU A 157 -15.78 -14.43 33.21
C LEU A 157 -14.72 -13.33 33.20
N PHE A 158 -15.09 -12.12 32.75
CA PHE A 158 -14.20 -11.00 32.59
C PHE A 158 -14.47 -9.86 33.55
N CYS A 159 -13.43 -9.06 33.87
CA CYS A 159 -13.63 -7.81 34.58
C CYS A 159 -14.50 -6.84 33.77
N LYS A 160 -15.07 -5.82 34.40
CA LYS A 160 -15.99 -4.86 33.78
C LYS A 160 -15.51 -4.32 32.43
N SER A 161 -14.24 -3.91 32.35
CA SER A 161 -13.68 -3.34 31.12
C SER A 161 -13.57 -4.38 29.98
N HIS A 162 -13.17 -5.60 30.33
CA HIS A 162 -13.03 -6.67 29.33
C HIS A 162 -14.39 -7.26 28.95
N GLU A 163 -15.33 -7.36 29.87
CA GLU A 163 -16.71 -7.76 29.60
C GLU A 163 -17.40 -6.78 28.64
N THR A 164 -17.25 -5.47 28.87
CA THR A 164 -17.80 -4.44 27.97
C THR A 164 -17.24 -4.57 26.57
N ARG A 165 -15.91 -4.76 26.44
CA ARG A 165 -15.27 -4.95 25.14
C ARG A 165 -15.70 -6.25 24.48
N TRP A 166 -15.78 -7.35 25.20
CA TRP A 166 -16.25 -8.63 24.69
C TRP A 166 -17.65 -8.54 24.10
N ARG A 167 -18.57 -7.81 24.77
CA ARG A 167 -19.90 -7.50 24.26
C ARG A 167 -19.87 -6.63 23.00
N GLN A 168 -19.03 -5.59 22.98
CA GLN A 168 -18.85 -4.72 21.80
C GLN A 168 -18.33 -5.46 20.57
N LEU A 169 -17.58 -6.54 20.77
CA LEU A 169 -17.10 -7.42 19.71
C LEU A 169 -18.11 -8.51 19.30
N GLY A 170 -19.35 -8.47 19.82
CA GLY A 170 -20.38 -9.44 19.49
C GLY A 170 -20.25 -10.77 20.26
N ARG A 171 -19.56 -10.79 21.40
CA ARG A 171 -19.33 -11.98 22.24
C ARG A 171 -18.73 -13.15 21.45
N PRO A 172 -17.54 -12.99 20.83
CA PRO A 172 -16.86 -14.11 20.18
C PRO A 172 -16.56 -15.24 21.17
N ALA A 173 -16.12 -16.40 20.69
CA ALA A 173 -15.64 -17.47 21.56
C ALA A 173 -14.55 -16.95 22.51
N VAL A 174 -14.49 -17.49 23.72
CA VAL A 174 -13.61 -16.99 24.80
C VAL A 174 -12.15 -17.04 24.34
N GLU A 175 -11.75 -18.13 23.69
CA GLU A 175 -10.41 -18.36 23.18
C GLU A 175 -10.02 -17.32 22.13
N ASP A 176 -10.93 -16.99 21.22
CA ASP A 176 -10.74 -15.97 20.19
C ASP A 176 -10.61 -14.56 20.81
N TYR A 177 -11.39 -14.29 21.85
CA TYR A 177 -11.29 -13.03 22.56
C TYR A 177 -9.98 -12.88 23.32
N VAL A 178 -9.53 -13.95 23.99
CA VAL A 178 -8.23 -14.00 24.68
C VAL A 178 -7.11 -13.77 23.67
N ALA A 179 -7.11 -14.49 22.54
CA ALA A 179 -6.14 -14.32 21.47
C ALA A 179 -6.15 -12.89 20.91
N HIS A 180 -7.34 -12.31 20.67
CA HIS A 180 -7.49 -10.92 20.24
C HIS A 180 -6.85 -9.93 21.22
N CYS A 181 -7.07 -10.13 22.52
CA CYS A 181 -6.52 -9.27 23.56
C CYS A 181 -5.00 -9.40 23.70
N LEU A 182 -4.44 -10.61 23.54
CA LEU A 182 -3.00 -10.86 23.56
C LEU A 182 -2.26 -10.16 22.40
N LEU A 183 -2.92 -10.01 21.26
CA LEU A 183 -2.34 -9.35 20.08
C LEU A 183 -2.50 -7.83 20.09
N ARG A 184 -3.15 -7.27 21.10
CA ARG A 184 -3.39 -5.82 21.16
C ARG A 184 -2.07 -5.04 21.28
N GLY A 185 -1.92 -4.06 20.41
CA GLY A 185 -0.72 -3.21 20.33
C GLY A 185 0.43 -3.78 19.51
N ARG A 186 0.37 -5.06 19.10
CA ARG A 186 1.33 -5.66 18.17
C ARG A 186 0.97 -5.32 16.73
N ALA A 187 1.99 -5.19 15.90
CA ALA A 187 1.81 -5.09 14.46
C ALA A 187 1.19 -6.42 13.95
N ARG A 188 0.07 -6.34 13.27
CA ARG A 188 -0.61 -7.51 12.70
C ARG A 188 -1.39 -7.15 11.46
N ILE A 189 -1.57 -8.14 10.59
CA ILE A 189 -2.42 -8.07 9.41
C ILE A 189 -3.57 -9.05 9.63
N ASP A 190 -4.81 -8.56 9.61
CA ASP A 190 -6.00 -9.32 10.01
C ASP A 190 -6.91 -9.60 8.80
N PHE A 191 -6.83 -10.82 8.28
CA PHE A 191 -7.62 -11.27 7.12
C PHE A 191 -8.99 -11.84 7.48
N ARG A 192 -9.34 -11.96 8.76
CA ARG A 192 -10.62 -12.49 9.21
C ARG A 192 -11.79 -11.70 8.65
N GLY A 193 -12.88 -12.37 8.33
CA GLY A 193 -14.08 -11.76 7.73
C GLY A 193 -13.97 -11.47 6.23
N LEU A 194 -12.90 -11.89 5.55
CA LEU A 194 -12.84 -11.99 4.10
C LEU A 194 -13.38 -13.34 3.62
N ALA A 195 -14.02 -13.35 2.46
CA ALA A 195 -14.35 -14.60 1.76
C ALA A 195 -13.06 -15.38 1.42
N PRO A 196 -13.11 -16.71 1.25
CA PRO A 196 -11.91 -17.55 1.07
C PRO A 196 -11.00 -17.09 -0.07
N GLN A 197 -11.54 -16.79 -1.24
CA GLN A 197 -10.74 -16.42 -2.40
C GLN A 197 -10.08 -15.04 -2.27
N PRO A 198 -10.76 -13.91 -1.96
CA PRO A 198 -10.12 -12.62 -1.74
C PRO A 198 -9.09 -12.66 -0.60
N ARG A 199 -9.30 -13.52 0.41
CA ARG A 199 -8.30 -13.74 1.47
C ARG A 199 -7.02 -14.31 0.89
N LEU A 200 -7.08 -15.39 0.11
CA LEU A 200 -5.91 -15.99 -0.54
C LEU A 200 -5.24 -15.04 -1.54
N GLU A 201 -6.02 -14.24 -2.27
CA GLU A 201 -5.50 -13.26 -3.21
C GLU A 201 -4.67 -12.17 -2.50
N LEU A 202 -5.16 -11.65 -1.36
CA LEU A 202 -4.41 -10.66 -0.56
C LEU A 202 -3.20 -11.29 0.17
N GLN A 203 -3.32 -12.55 0.61
CA GLN A 203 -2.19 -13.30 1.19
C GLN A 203 -1.10 -13.55 0.15
N TYR A 204 -1.47 -13.89 -1.09
CA TYR A 204 -0.53 -14.00 -2.21
C TYR A 204 0.16 -12.68 -2.52
N ALA A 205 -0.60 -11.58 -2.55
CA ALA A 205 -0.03 -10.25 -2.76
C ALA A 205 0.93 -9.84 -1.65
N LEU A 206 0.62 -10.17 -0.39
CA LEU A 206 1.49 -9.94 0.75
C LEU A 206 2.81 -10.71 0.60
N GLN A 207 2.72 -12.01 0.26
CA GLN A 207 3.88 -12.85 -0.04
C GLN A 207 4.73 -12.26 -1.16
N CYS A 208 4.12 -11.85 -2.28
CA CYS A 208 4.85 -11.23 -3.38
C CYS A 208 5.57 -9.95 -2.96
N ARG A 209 4.98 -9.13 -2.10
CA ARG A 209 5.65 -7.94 -1.54
C ARG A 209 6.84 -8.31 -0.66
N HIS A 210 6.65 -9.28 0.22
CA HIS A 210 7.71 -9.79 1.07
C HIS A 210 8.89 -10.32 0.23
N ASP A 211 8.62 -11.13 -0.79
CA ASP A 211 9.66 -11.72 -1.62
C ASP A 211 10.40 -10.70 -2.51
N GLN A 212 9.69 -9.71 -3.00
CA GLN A 212 10.28 -8.65 -3.85
C GLN A 212 11.16 -7.66 -3.09
N GLN A 213 10.92 -7.43 -1.81
CA GLN A 213 11.65 -6.51 -0.91
C GLN A 213 11.89 -5.08 -1.46
N THR A 214 11.10 -4.65 -2.45
CA THR A 214 11.30 -3.37 -3.14
C THR A 214 10.46 -2.23 -2.58
N ILE A 215 9.30 -2.53 -2.02
CA ILE A 215 8.34 -1.55 -1.51
C ILE A 215 7.79 -2.04 -0.18
N THR A 216 7.86 -1.20 0.84
CA THR A 216 7.30 -1.51 2.15
C THR A 216 5.78 -1.57 2.12
N ALA A 217 5.21 -2.53 2.86
CA ALA A 217 3.77 -2.71 3.02
C ALA A 217 3.43 -2.94 4.51
N PRO A 218 3.58 -1.91 5.35
CA PRO A 218 3.38 -2.06 6.78
C PRO A 218 1.91 -2.41 7.10
N PRO A 219 1.65 -3.08 8.23
CA PRO A 219 0.33 -3.58 8.59
C PRO A 219 -0.85 -2.61 8.45
N PRO A 220 -0.72 -1.31 8.74
CA PRO A 220 -1.84 -0.38 8.52
C PRO A 220 -2.24 -0.22 7.06
N VAL A 221 -1.27 -0.27 6.15
CA VAL A 221 -1.53 -0.18 4.69
C VAL A 221 -2.28 -1.40 4.23
N VAL A 222 -1.81 -2.59 4.62
CA VAL A 222 -2.44 -3.86 4.24
C VAL A 222 -3.83 -4.00 4.88
N ASN A 223 -3.98 -3.69 6.19
CA ASN A 223 -5.28 -3.74 6.87
C ASN A 223 -6.29 -2.74 6.26
N TRP A 224 -5.83 -1.57 5.82
CA TRP A 224 -6.69 -0.65 5.11
C TRP A 224 -7.17 -1.25 3.78
N ALA A 225 -6.29 -1.86 3.00
CA ALA A 225 -6.64 -2.54 1.75
C ALA A 225 -7.63 -3.69 1.99
N ILE A 226 -7.42 -4.50 3.04
CA ILE A 226 -8.36 -5.52 3.49
C ILE A 226 -9.74 -4.91 3.77
N GLY A 227 -9.78 -3.75 4.44
CA GLY A 227 -11.01 -3.01 4.70
C GLY A 227 -11.74 -2.59 3.41
N GLN A 228 -11.01 -2.14 2.38
CA GLN A 228 -11.60 -1.77 1.09
C GLN A 228 -12.20 -2.99 0.37
N VAL A 229 -11.47 -4.10 0.36
CA VAL A 229 -11.95 -5.36 -0.27
C VAL A 229 -13.20 -5.89 0.45
N LYS A 230 -13.24 -5.84 1.80
CA LYS A 230 -14.45 -6.18 2.57
C LYS A 230 -15.63 -5.27 2.23
N ALA A 231 -15.40 -3.97 2.12
CA ALA A 231 -16.44 -2.99 1.79
C ALA A 231 -16.99 -3.21 0.36
N ALA A 232 -16.14 -3.58 -0.59
CA ALA A 232 -16.52 -3.87 -1.96
C ALA A 232 -17.31 -5.19 -2.10
N ARG A 233 -17.27 -6.10 -1.11
CA ARG A 233 -17.99 -7.39 -1.09
C ARG A 233 -17.75 -8.25 -2.33
N VAL A 234 -16.56 -8.19 -2.91
CA VAL A 234 -16.19 -8.96 -4.11
C VAL A 234 -15.84 -10.40 -3.76
N GLY A 235 -16.12 -11.34 -4.66
CA GLY A 235 -15.70 -12.73 -4.59
C GLY A 235 -14.27 -12.94 -5.10
N SER A 236 -13.72 -11.98 -5.86
CA SER A 236 -12.33 -11.92 -6.30
C SER A 236 -11.92 -10.47 -6.56
N LEU A 237 -10.64 -10.14 -6.37
CA LEU A 237 -10.07 -8.83 -6.74
C LEU A 237 -10.21 -8.55 -8.24
N LEU A 238 -10.31 -9.59 -9.08
CA LEU A 238 -10.43 -9.48 -10.53
C LEU A 238 -11.85 -9.16 -11.02
N GLU A 239 -12.86 -9.10 -10.13
CA GLU A 239 -14.20 -8.63 -10.48
C GLU A 239 -14.24 -7.14 -10.82
N HIS A 240 -13.31 -6.38 -10.24
CA HIS A 240 -13.09 -4.98 -10.60
C HIS A 240 -11.83 -4.83 -11.43
N SER A 241 -11.88 -3.96 -12.44
CA SER A 241 -10.68 -3.56 -13.17
C SER A 241 -9.74 -2.75 -12.27
N ARG A 242 -8.48 -2.63 -12.70
CA ARG A 242 -7.48 -1.82 -12.02
C ARG A 242 -7.93 -0.35 -11.86
N GLU A 243 -8.63 0.20 -12.87
CA GLU A 243 -9.20 1.55 -12.88
C GLU A 243 -10.36 1.69 -11.90
N GLN A 244 -11.21 0.68 -11.81
CA GLN A 244 -12.31 0.65 -10.83
C GLN A 244 -11.76 0.60 -9.40
N TRP A 245 -10.74 -0.24 -9.12
CA TRP A 245 -10.06 -0.23 -7.81
C TRP A 245 -9.43 1.13 -7.52
N ARG A 246 -8.80 1.78 -8.52
CA ARG A 246 -8.25 3.13 -8.34
C ARG A 246 -9.33 4.14 -7.98
N ALA A 247 -10.49 4.08 -8.62
CA ALA A 247 -11.61 4.97 -8.32
C ALA A 247 -12.21 4.72 -6.93
N LEU A 248 -12.46 3.44 -6.57
CA LEU A 248 -12.99 3.05 -5.27
C LEU A 248 -12.07 3.42 -4.10
N THR A 249 -10.78 3.41 -4.33
CA THR A 249 -9.75 3.70 -3.31
C THR A 249 -9.23 5.14 -3.37
N ALA A 250 -9.82 5.99 -4.21
CA ALA A 250 -9.51 7.42 -4.25
C ALA A 250 -9.85 8.12 -2.92
N GLY A 251 -9.11 9.16 -2.56
CA GLY A 251 -9.42 10.02 -1.40
C GLY A 251 -8.61 9.76 -0.13
N LYS A 252 -7.78 8.70 -0.04
CA LYS A 252 -6.73 8.63 0.99
C LYS A 252 -5.48 9.37 0.52
N SER A 253 -5.02 10.29 1.32
CA SER A 253 -3.78 11.03 1.08
C SER A 253 -2.59 10.05 0.96
N GLY A 254 -1.95 10.05 -0.21
CA GLY A 254 -0.79 9.24 -0.52
C GLY A 254 -1.13 7.95 -1.25
N GLY A 255 -0.59 7.81 -2.46
CA GLY A 255 -0.72 6.63 -3.33
C GLY A 255 -0.24 5.31 -2.70
N TRP A 256 0.32 5.37 -1.50
CA TRP A 256 0.86 4.23 -0.78
C TRP A 256 -0.22 3.22 -0.33
N TYR A 257 -1.33 3.72 0.24
CA TYR A 257 -2.46 2.87 0.63
C TYR A 257 -3.12 2.21 -0.57
N GLN A 258 -3.41 3.01 -1.59
CA GLN A 258 -3.96 2.55 -2.86
C GLN A 258 -3.00 1.58 -3.57
N GLY A 259 -1.69 1.84 -3.49
CA GLY A 259 -0.65 1.08 -4.14
C GLY A 259 -0.66 -0.41 -3.79
N PHE A 260 -1.04 -0.80 -2.57
CA PHE A 260 -1.14 -2.20 -2.19
C PHE A 260 -2.34 -2.91 -2.85
N VAL A 261 -3.51 -2.26 -2.95
CA VAL A 261 -4.70 -2.83 -3.63
C VAL A 261 -4.41 -3.06 -5.11
N LEU A 262 -3.82 -2.06 -5.77
CA LEU A 262 -3.45 -2.16 -7.18
C LEU A 262 -2.38 -3.21 -7.44
N HIS A 263 -1.40 -3.34 -6.55
CA HIS A 263 -0.42 -4.41 -6.59
C HIS A 263 -1.08 -5.79 -6.43
N ALA A 264 -2.00 -5.93 -5.48
CA ALA A 264 -2.71 -7.19 -5.26
C ALA A 264 -3.49 -7.61 -6.51
N HIS A 265 -4.23 -6.68 -7.12
CA HIS A 265 -4.90 -6.92 -8.39
C HIS A 265 -3.92 -7.40 -9.48
N ASP A 266 -2.78 -6.70 -9.66
CA ASP A 266 -1.82 -6.99 -10.73
C ASP A 266 -1.15 -8.36 -10.55
N VAL A 267 -0.73 -8.74 -9.33
CA VAL A 267 -0.08 -10.04 -9.10
C VAL A 267 -1.07 -11.20 -9.20
N VAL A 268 -2.31 -11.01 -8.76
CA VAL A 268 -3.37 -12.02 -8.90
C VAL A 268 -3.75 -12.21 -10.37
N ALA A 269 -3.90 -11.14 -11.13
CA ALA A 269 -4.13 -11.20 -12.57
C ALA A 269 -2.96 -11.93 -13.28
N THR A 270 -1.73 -11.64 -12.86
CA THR A 270 -0.54 -12.31 -13.40
C THR A 270 -0.52 -13.80 -13.10
N LEU A 271 -0.88 -14.21 -11.88
CA LEU A 271 -1.00 -15.62 -11.51
C LEU A 271 -2.08 -16.35 -12.32
N GLY A 272 -3.22 -15.67 -12.54
CA GLY A 272 -4.35 -16.22 -13.31
C GLY A 272 -4.06 -16.39 -14.79
N GLU A 273 -3.49 -15.35 -15.42
CA GLU A 273 -3.33 -15.22 -16.86
C GLU A 273 -1.97 -15.69 -17.37
N GLY A 274 -0.94 -15.68 -16.50
CA GLY A 274 0.44 -15.99 -16.86
C GLY A 274 1.26 -14.74 -17.19
N THR A 275 2.49 -14.97 -17.71
CA THR A 275 3.51 -13.96 -18.01
C THR A 275 4.05 -14.13 -19.43
N GLY A 276 4.75 -13.12 -19.92
CA GLY A 276 5.46 -13.16 -21.19
C GLY A 276 4.77 -12.40 -22.31
N TRP A 277 5.47 -12.36 -23.47
CA TRP A 277 5.06 -11.56 -24.63
C TRP A 277 3.73 -12.00 -25.22
N GLU A 278 3.42 -13.29 -25.23
CA GLU A 278 2.17 -13.82 -25.79
C GLU A 278 0.93 -13.36 -25.01
N ILE A 279 1.12 -13.10 -23.72
CA ILE A 279 0.05 -12.61 -22.83
C ILE A 279 -0.07 -11.09 -22.91
N GLU A 280 1.06 -10.37 -22.95
CA GLU A 280 1.05 -8.91 -22.85
C GLU A 280 0.88 -8.21 -24.21
N TYR A 281 1.43 -8.77 -25.31
CA TYR A 281 1.41 -8.10 -26.61
C TYR A 281 0.00 -7.77 -27.16
N PRO A 282 -1.02 -8.63 -26.99
CA PRO A 282 -2.39 -8.31 -27.42
C PRO A 282 -3.03 -7.15 -26.67
N ARG A 283 -2.56 -6.85 -25.43
CA ARG A 283 -3.13 -5.84 -24.55
C ARG A 283 -2.75 -4.43 -24.99
N ASP A 284 -3.61 -3.46 -24.70
CA ASP A 284 -3.30 -2.03 -24.89
C ASP A 284 -2.58 -1.39 -23.70
N VAL A 285 -2.45 -2.12 -22.60
CA VAL A 285 -1.65 -1.74 -21.42
C VAL A 285 -0.79 -2.94 -21.03
N TRP A 286 0.53 -2.84 -21.25
CA TRP A 286 1.45 -3.93 -20.91
C TRP A 286 1.96 -3.80 -19.48
N ARG A 287 1.95 -4.92 -18.76
CA ARG A 287 2.53 -5.04 -17.43
C ARG A 287 4.02 -5.39 -17.58
N LEU A 288 4.87 -4.39 -17.48
CA LEU A 288 6.31 -4.56 -17.75
C LEU A 288 7.02 -5.50 -16.77
N HIS A 289 6.46 -5.73 -15.58
CA HIS A 289 7.04 -6.67 -14.61
C HIS A 289 6.84 -8.14 -15.00
N THR A 290 5.92 -8.43 -15.91
CA THR A 290 5.64 -9.79 -16.41
C THR A 290 6.47 -10.15 -17.64
N LEU A 291 7.17 -9.19 -18.21
CA LEU A 291 8.00 -9.39 -19.40
C LEU A 291 9.43 -9.77 -19.00
N PRO A 292 9.99 -10.85 -19.58
CA PRO A 292 11.34 -11.30 -19.25
C PRO A 292 12.43 -10.41 -19.89
N GLY A 293 13.58 -10.34 -19.25
CA GLY A 293 14.81 -9.77 -19.83
C GLY A 293 14.81 -8.26 -20.05
N LEU A 294 13.90 -7.50 -19.44
CA LEU A 294 13.86 -6.05 -19.61
C LEU A 294 14.99 -5.34 -18.86
N THR A 295 15.69 -4.46 -19.56
CA THR A 295 16.70 -3.57 -18.97
C THR A 295 16.00 -2.45 -18.19
N ARG A 296 16.16 -2.44 -16.85
CA ARG A 296 15.59 -1.43 -15.97
C ARG A 296 16.69 -0.59 -15.34
N ASN A 297 16.48 0.72 -15.25
CA ASN A 297 17.34 1.57 -14.45
C ASN A 297 17.06 1.29 -12.95
N THR A 298 18.11 0.99 -12.20
CA THR A 298 18.09 0.72 -10.75
C THR A 298 17.78 2.01 -10.00
N GLY A 299 16.54 2.42 -9.93
CA GLY A 299 16.14 3.59 -9.15
C GLY A 299 14.63 3.75 -9.16
N LYS A 300 14.01 3.55 -8.01
CA LYS A 300 12.60 3.81 -7.67
C LYS A 300 11.58 3.28 -8.69
N ALA A 301 11.11 2.07 -8.46
CA ALA A 301 9.94 1.51 -9.13
C ALA A 301 8.69 2.32 -8.75
N HIS A 302 8.39 3.38 -9.50
CA HIS A 302 7.07 4.00 -9.42
C HIS A 302 6.07 3.13 -10.17
N ASP A 303 4.87 2.94 -9.61
CA ASP A 303 3.74 2.22 -10.22
C ASP A 303 3.47 2.68 -11.68
N ALA A 304 3.62 3.98 -11.96
CA ALA A 304 3.48 4.54 -13.30
C ALA A 304 4.49 4.00 -14.32
N ARG A 305 5.67 3.52 -13.87
CA ARG A 305 6.72 2.98 -14.72
C ARG A 305 6.64 1.45 -14.92
N ASN A 306 5.69 0.80 -14.29
CA ASN A 306 5.47 -0.64 -14.44
C ASN A 306 4.49 -0.99 -15.55
N HIS A 307 3.89 0.01 -16.20
CA HIS A 307 2.94 -0.17 -17.28
C HIS A 307 3.32 0.66 -18.49
N LEU A 308 3.28 0.06 -19.67
CA LEU A 308 3.39 0.75 -20.95
C LEU A 308 2.00 0.87 -21.57
N ARG A 309 1.54 2.10 -21.82
CA ARG A 309 0.15 2.41 -22.15
C ARG A 309 0.00 2.81 -23.62
N PHE A 310 -0.61 1.95 -24.41
CA PHE A 310 -0.97 2.21 -25.81
C PHE A 310 -2.43 2.63 -25.96
N ASP A 311 -3.28 2.44 -24.95
CA ASP A 311 -4.68 2.83 -24.91
C ASP A 311 -4.91 4.34 -25.10
N ARG A 312 -3.86 5.16 -24.90
CA ARG A 312 -3.87 6.61 -25.15
C ARG A 312 -3.60 6.99 -26.61
N ILE A 313 -3.20 6.04 -27.44
CA ILE A 313 -3.02 6.24 -28.88
C ILE A 313 -4.34 5.87 -29.55
N THR A 314 -5.09 6.86 -30.01
CA THR A 314 -6.47 6.66 -30.49
C THR A 314 -6.54 6.01 -31.88
N GLN A 315 -5.59 6.30 -32.76
CA GLN A 315 -5.51 5.71 -34.09
C GLN A 315 -5.03 4.24 -34.00
N SER A 316 -5.85 3.30 -34.44
CA SER A 316 -5.58 1.86 -34.34
C SER A 316 -4.31 1.43 -35.11
N TRP A 317 -4.08 2.01 -36.27
CA TRP A 317 -2.89 1.76 -37.06
C TRP A 317 -1.61 2.23 -36.36
N LEU A 318 -1.62 3.43 -35.78
CA LEU A 318 -0.47 3.99 -35.04
C LEU A 318 -0.21 3.18 -33.77
N ARG A 319 -1.28 2.76 -33.08
CA ARG A 319 -1.17 1.89 -31.89
C ARG A 319 -0.52 0.56 -32.21
N ALA A 320 -0.89 -0.07 -33.33
CA ALA A 320 -0.29 -1.33 -33.76
C ALA A 320 1.22 -1.18 -34.08
N LEU A 321 1.61 -0.12 -34.77
CA LEU A 321 3.02 0.20 -35.06
C LEU A 321 3.79 0.53 -33.75
N ALA A 322 3.20 1.31 -32.86
CA ALA A 322 3.79 1.64 -31.58
C ALA A 322 4.07 0.38 -30.72
N LYS A 323 3.13 -0.58 -30.69
CA LYS A 323 3.33 -1.87 -30.02
C LYS A 323 4.45 -2.68 -30.63
N ARG A 324 4.49 -2.78 -31.97
CA ARG A 324 5.55 -3.50 -32.70
C ARG A 324 6.92 -2.89 -32.42
N TRP A 325 7.00 -1.57 -32.44
CA TRP A 325 8.23 -0.84 -32.17
C TRP A 325 8.69 -0.97 -30.74
N ALA A 326 7.78 -0.81 -29.77
CA ALA A 326 8.09 -0.98 -28.35
C ALA A 326 8.61 -2.39 -28.04
N ARG A 327 8.00 -3.44 -28.63
CA ARG A 327 8.47 -4.83 -28.48
C ARG A 327 9.90 -4.97 -29.00
N LEU A 328 10.19 -4.47 -30.22
CA LEU A 328 11.54 -4.50 -30.80
C LEU A 328 12.55 -3.82 -29.86
N ARG A 329 12.27 -2.59 -29.44
CA ARG A 329 13.18 -1.80 -28.60
C ARG A 329 13.44 -2.46 -27.24
N LEU A 330 12.41 -2.95 -26.59
CA LEU A 330 12.56 -3.67 -25.32
C LEU A 330 13.34 -4.97 -25.49
N SER A 331 13.11 -5.72 -26.57
CA SER A 331 13.82 -6.98 -26.86
C SER A 331 15.29 -6.74 -27.29
N SER A 332 15.62 -5.58 -27.82
CA SER A 332 17.00 -5.19 -28.16
C SER A 332 17.78 -4.56 -27.00
N GLY A 333 17.25 -4.58 -25.77
CA GLY A 333 17.94 -4.11 -24.58
C GLY A 333 17.83 -2.60 -24.31
N ILE A 334 17.00 -1.87 -25.06
CA ILE A 334 16.71 -0.47 -24.77
C ILE A 334 15.98 -0.37 -23.43
N THR A 335 16.36 0.61 -22.61
CA THR A 335 15.82 0.74 -21.25
C THR A 335 14.32 1.02 -21.26
N VAL A 336 13.62 0.48 -20.26
CA VAL A 336 12.18 0.73 -20.04
C VAL A 336 11.88 2.23 -20.02
N ALA A 337 12.73 3.05 -19.38
CA ALA A 337 12.54 4.49 -19.28
C ALA A 337 12.56 5.18 -20.64
N THR A 338 13.45 4.77 -21.53
CA THR A 338 13.54 5.29 -22.92
C THR A 338 12.28 4.93 -23.70
N VAL A 339 11.84 3.66 -23.63
CA VAL A 339 10.64 3.22 -24.35
C VAL A 339 9.37 3.90 -23.83
N LEU A 340 9.30 4.18 -22.53
CA LEU A 340 8.19 4.98 -21.96
C LEU A 340 8.14 6.39 -22.55
N ASN A 341 9.29 7.05 -22.72
CA ASN A 341 9.38 8.37 -23.36
C ASN A 341 8.97 8.29 -24.84
N ASP A 342 9.44 7.25 -25.56
CA ASP A 342 9.08 7.03 -26.96
C ASP A 342 7.56 6.88 -27.14
N ILE A 343 6.91 6.07 -26.31
CA ILE A 343 5.44 5.90 -26.37
C ILE A 343 4.72 7.19 -25.92
N GLY A 344 5.30 7.95 -25.00
CA GLY A 344 4.82 9.29 -24.65
C GLY A 344 4.84 10.25 -25.84
N ALA A 345 5.90 10.21 -26.66
CA ALA A 345 6.00 10.98 -27.89
C ALA A 345 4.90 10.60 -28.91
N LEU A 346 4.69 9.30 -29.12
CA LEU A 346 3.62 8.81 -30.00
C LEU A 346 2.22 9.13 -29.50
N THR A 347 2.03 9.17 -28.18
CA THR A 347 0.76 9.61 -27.57
C THR A 347 0.46 11.08 -27.91
N ARG A 348 1.49 11.96 -27.86
CA ARG A 348 1.35 13.37 -28.27
C ARG A 348 1.05 13.49 -29.76
N PHE A 349 1.73 12.72 -30.59
CA PHE A 349 1.46 12.70 -32.04
C PHE A 349 0.04 12.22 -32.33
N SER A 350 -0.43 11.19 -31.63
CA SER A 350 -1.82 10.72 -31.70
C SER A 350 -2.83 11.82 -31.31
N ALA A 351 -2.54 12.59 -30.26
CA ALA A 351 -3.39 13.71 -29.83
C ALA A 351 -3.46 14.81 -30.91
N PHE A 352 -2.32 15.16 -31.52
CA PHE A 352 -2.28 16.07 -32.66
C PHE A 352 -3.14 15.58 -33.81
N LEU A 353 -2.97 14.31 -34.23
CA LEU A 353 -3.79 13.72 -35.32
C LEU A 353 -5.28 13.79 -35.02
N GLY A 354 -5.69 13.49 -33.78
CA GLY A 354 -7.07 13.55 -33.37
C GLY A 354 -7.67 14.98 -33.34
N GLN A 355 -6.87 15.97 -33.01
CA GLN A 355 -7.31 17.38 -32.86
C GLN A 355 -7.19 18.18 -34.15
N ALA A 356 -6.06 18.08 -34.84
CA ALA A 356 -5.69 18.98 -35.96
C ALA A 356 -5.69 18.28 -37.34
N ALA A 357 -5.76 16.96 -37.40
CA ALA A 357 -5.71 16.19 -38.62
C ALA A 357 -6.58 14.91 -38.58
N PRO A 358 -7.87 14.98 -38.19
CA PRO A 358 -8.73 13.80 -38.01
C PRO A 358 -8.98 13.00 -39.29
N THR A 359 -8.72 13.57 -40.44
CA THR A 359 -8.84 12.90 -41.76
C THR A 359 -7.70 11.90 -42.06
N VAL A 360 -6.61 11.95 -41.27
CA VAL A 360 -5.48 11.01 -41.41
C VAL A 360 -5.83 9.68 -40.78
N GLN A 361 -6.30 8.75 -41.55
CA GLN A 361 -6.75 7.42 -41.11
C GLN A 361 -5.74 6.30 -41.33
N ALA A 362 -4.60 6.59 -41.97
CA ALA A 362 -3.55 5.62 -42.25
C ALA A 362 -2.18 6.30 -42.36
N LEU A 363 -1.12 5.47 -42.37
CA LEU A 363 0.25 5.93 -42.45
C LEU A 363 0.54 6.68 -43.77
N ALA A 364 -0.12 6.29 -44.86
CA ALA A 364 -0.03 6.95 -46.17
C ALA A 364 -0.45 8.44 -46.16
N GLY A 365 -1.22 8.87 -45.18
CA GLY A 365 -1.61 10.27 -45.04
C GLY A 365 -0.59 11.16 -44.29
N ILE A 366 0.57 10.62 -43.92
CA ILE A 366 1.63 11.36 -43.24
C ILE A 366 2.57 11.92 -44.29
N ASP A 367 2.48 13.21 -44.56
CA ASP A 367 3.35 13.90 -45.51
C ASP A 367 4.13 15.02 -44.79
N ARG A 368 5.05 15.71 -45.52
CA ARG A 368 5.85 16.80 -44.96
C ARG A 368 4.97 17.97 -44.50
N PRO A 369 3.97 18.44 -45.24
CA PRO A 369 3.06 19.49 -44.75
C PRO A 369 2.36 19.14 -43.45
N LEU A 370 1.97 17.88 -43.23
CA LEU A 370 1.40 17.41 -41.98
C LEU A 370 2.39 17.52 -40.82
N LEU A 371 3.66 17.12 -41.05
CA LEU A 371 4.71 17.22 -40.06
C LEU A 371 5.02 18.68 -39.68
N GLU A 372 4.99 19.62 -40.61
CA GLU A 372 5.13 21.05 -40.34
C GLU A 372 3.97 21.57 -39.49
N ARG A 373 2.75 21.14 -39.75
CA ARG A 373 1.60 21.45 -38.88
C ARG A 373 1.76 20.83 -37.50
N TYR A 374 2.33 19.64 -37.39
CA TYR A 374 2.64 19.01 -36.09
C TYR A 374 3.63 19.85 -35.28
N LEU A 375 4.71 20.32 -35.91
CA LEU A 375 5.71 21.17 -35.27
C LEU A 375 5.10 22.48 -34.78
N ALA A 376 4.25 23.13 -35.61
CA ALA A 376 3.53 24.33 -35.25
C ALA A 376 2.57 24.09 -34.06
N TRP A 377 1.82 23.00 -34.09
CA TRP A 377 0.94 22.61 -32.99
C TRP A 377 1.73 22.32 -31.70
N LEU A 378 2.85 21.61 -31.80
CA LEU A 378 3.71 21.27 -30.67
C LEU A 378 4.30 22.54 -30.03
N ALA A 379 4.62 23.57 -30.81
CA ALA A 379 5.11 24.86 -30.29
C ALA A 379 4.09 25.53 -29.36
N THR A 380 2.78 25.37 -29.60
CA THR A 380 1.71 25.96 -28.78
C THR A 380 1.42 25.19 -27.51
N GLN A 381 1.92 23.96 -27.35
CA GLN A 381 1.64 23.14 -26.16
C GLN A 381 2.39 23.70 -24.93
N PRO A 382 1.83 23.56 -23.72
CA PRO A 382 2.43 24.07 -22.48
C PRO A 382 3.65 23.24 -22.01
N ASP A 383 3.99 22.18 -22.75
CA ASP A 383 5.09 21.28 -22.42
C ASP A 383 6.45 22.00 -22.41
N GLY A 384 7.33 21.57 -21.48
CA GLY A 384 8.71 22.04 -21.44
C GLY A 384 9.51 21.65 -22.69
N HIS A 385 10.59 22.37 -22.97
CA HIS A 385 11.40 22.22 -24.17
C HIS A 385 11.87 20.77 -24.43
N GLY A 386 12.40 20.07 -23.39
CA GLY A 386 12.85 18.68 -23.52
C GLY A 386 11.73 17.72 -23.92
N ALA A 387 10.51 17.93 -23.43
CA ALA A 387 9.37 17.10 -23.80
C ALA A 387 8.93 17.32 -25.27
N LYS A 388 9.12 18.53 -25.81
CA LYS A 388 8.88 18.83 -27.22
C LYS A 388 9.96 18.20 -28.12
N GLU A 389 11.22 18.24 -27.70
CA GLU A 389 12.35 17.58 -28.35
C GLU A 389 12.14 16.05 -28.41
N ASP A 390 11.78 15.43 -27.27
CA ASP A 390 11.45 14.01 -27.17
C ASP A 390 10.28 13.64 -28.09
N ALA A 391 9.28 14.52 -28.21
CA ALA A 391 8.11 14.30 -29.05
C ALA A 391 8.46 14.21 -30.54
N VAL A 392 9.32 15.09 -31.03
CA VAL A 392 9.80 15.04 -32.43
C VAL A 392 10.71 13.82 -32.67
N THR A 393 11.65 13.60 -31.75
CA THR A 393 12.61 12.50 -31.81
C THR A 393 11.91 11.13 -31.84
N GLY A 394 10.92 10.92 -30.97
CA GLY A 394 10.20 9.64 -30.89
C GLY A 394 9.44 9.32 -32.18
N VAL A 395 8.77 10.29 -32.81
CA VAL A 395 8.09 10.09 -34.10
C VAL A 395 9.10 9.84 -35.21
N HIS A 396 10.20 10.61 -35.25
CA HIS A 396 11.29 10.41 -36.21
C HIS A 396 11.88 8.99 -36.14
N LEU A 397 12.18 8.53 -34.93
CA LEU A 397 12.73 7.18 -34.72
C LEU A 397 11.73 6.08 -35.11
N LEU A 398 10.42 6.25 -34.87
CA LEU A 398 9.43 5.31 -35.37
C LEU A 398 9.42 5.24 -36.91
N PHE A 399 9.40 6.38 -37.60
CA PHE A 399 9.42 6.41 -39.08
C PHE A 399 10.69 5.80 -39.62
N THR A 400 11.82 6.07 -38.98
CA THR A 400 13.09 5.41 -39.33
C THR A 400 13.01 3.90 -39.19
N ALA A 401 12.46 3.42 -38.06
CA ALA A 401 12.28 1.98 -37.83
C ALA A 401 11.32 1.35 -38.88
N ILE A 402 10.22 2.00 -39.20
CA ILE A 402 9.27 1.53 -40.22
C ILE A 402 10.00 1.30 -41.55
N ARG A 403 10.82 2.26 -42.02
CA ARG A 403 11.60 2.16 -43.24
C ARG A 403 12.69 1.10 -43.16
N GLN A 404 13.47 1.09 -42.11
CA GLN A 404 14.59 0.14 -41.92
C GLN A 404 14.13 -1.32 -41.89
N HIS A 405 12.96 -1.57 -41.30
CA HIS A 405 12.44 -2.92 -41.14
C HIS A 405 11.37 -3.30 -42.18
N GLY A 406 11.02 -2.41 -43.12
CA GLY A 406 9.97 -2.65 -44.10
C GLY A 406 8.63 -3.02 -43.48
N TRP A 407 8.22 -2.30 -42.39
CA TRP A 407 7.00 -2.66 -41.71
C TRP A 407 5.72 -2.24 -42.42
N ASP A 408 5.82 -1.15 -43.18
CA ASP A 408 4.72 -0.58 -43.95
C ASP A 408 5.28 0.32 -45.07
N ASP A 409 5.10 -0.09 -46.31
CA ASP A 409 5.61 0.60 -47.48
C ASP A 409 4.76 1.81 -47.87
N THR A 410 3.61 2.02 -47.23
CA THR A 410 2.72 3.15 -47.49
C THR A 410 3.20 4.46 -46.88
N LEU A 411 4.24 4.44 -46.01
CA LEU A 411 4.82 5.65 -45.42
C LEU A 411 5.49 6.49 -46.54
N PRO A 412 4.98 7.70 -46.86
CA PRO A 412 5.53 8.53 -47.91
C PRO A 412 7.01 8.86 -47.67
N THR A 413 7.81 8.91 -48.74
CA THR A 413 9.20 9.31 -48.66
C THR A 413 9.38 10.74 -48.14
N THR A 414 8.36 11.60 -48.32
CA THR A 414 8.31 12.97 -47.84
C THR A 414 8.03 13.07 -46.32
N ALA A 415 7.62 11.99 -45.67
CA ALA A 415 7.40 11.97 -44.19
C ALA A 415 8.75 11.94 -43.43
N VAL A 416 9.49 13.02 -43.46
CA VAL A 416 10.85 13.14 -42.91
C VAL A 416 10.94 14.38 -42.01
N PHE A 417 11.54 14.22 -40.83
CA PHE A 417 12.03 15.33 -40.03
C PHE A 417 13.49 15.62 -40.37
N PHE A 418 13.82 16.89 -40.49
CA PHE A 418 15.17 17.39 -40.72
C PHE A 418 15.83 17.83 -39.41
N ALA A 419 17.14 17.97 -39.40
CA ALA A 419 17.87 18.40 -38.20
C ALA A 419 17.40 19.77 -37.65
N GLY A 420 16.88 20.65 -38.53
CA GLY A 420 16.33 21.96 -38.19
C GLY A 420 14.94 21.92 -37.52
N ASP A 421 14.23 20.79 -37.60
CA ASP A 421 12.87 20.65 -37.04
C ASP A 421 12.85 20.42 -35.52
N THR A 422 14.00 20.00 -34.98
CA THR A 422 14.12 19.79 -33.55
C THR A 422 14.12 21.14 -32.82
N PRO A 423 13.22 21.34 -31.83
CA PRO A 423 13.17 22.59 -31.05
C PRO A 423 14.52 22.91 -30.41
N ARG A 424 15.07 24.10 -30.67
CA ARG A 424 16.36 24.52 -30.09
C ARG A 424 16.20 24.92 -28.64
N ARG A 425 17.06 24.44 -27.75
CA ARG A 425 17.09 24.89 -26.38
C ARG A 425 17.44 26.39 -26.30
N PRO A 426 16.68 27.20 -25.57
CA PRO A 426 17.10 28.58 -25.29
C PRO A 426 18.47 28.52 -24.58
N PRO A 427 19.40 29.43 -24.90
CA PRO A 427 20.70 29.47 -24.23
C PRO A 427 20.51 29.55 -22.70
N ARG A 428 21.18 28.66 -21.97
CA ARG A 428 21.17 28.70 -20.50
C ARG A 428 21.75 30.07 -20.09
N ARG A 429 20.95 30.93 -19.45
CA ARG A 429 21.51 32.06 -18.74
C ARG A 429 22.42 31.50 -17.66
N SER A 430 23.74 31.80 -17.73
CA SER A 430 24.68 31.48 -16.67
C SER A 430 24.12 32.11 -15.38
N ARG A 431 23.98 31.32 -14.33
CA ARG A 431 23.73 31.85 -13.00
C ARG A 431 24.94 32.73 -12.68
N ARG A 432 24.74 34.08 -12.58
CA ARG A 432 25.70 34.92 -11.94
C ARG A 432 25.90 34.36 -10.53
N LEU A 433 27.11 33.89 -10.23
CA LEU A 433 27.54 33.67 -8.86
C LEU A 433 27.45 35.06 -8.20
N THR A 434 26.53 35.22 -7.26
CA THR A 434 26.57 36.32 -6.31
C THR A 434 27.78 36.06 -5.44
N GLU A 435 28.82 36.86 -5.63
CA GLU A 435 29.92 36.96 -4.68
C GLU A 435 29.34 37.47 -3.35
N HIS A 436 29.44 36.65 -2.31
CA HIS A 436 29.28 37.07 -0.92
C HIS A 436 30.57 36.74 -0.17
#